data_8f64e283908971815083c5e631fcb69f
#
_entry.id   8f64e283908971815083c5e631fcb69f
#
_cell.length_a   1.000
_cell.length_b   1.000
_cell.length_c   1.000
_cell.angle_alpha   90.00
_cell.angle_beta   90.00
_cell.angle_gamma   90.00
#
_symmetry.space_group_name_H-M   'P 1'
#
loop_
_entity.id
_entity.type
_entity.pdbx_description
1 polymer ?
#
loop_
_entity_poly.entity_id
_entity_poly.type
_entity_poly.pdbx_seq_one_letter_code
_entity_poly.pdbx_strand_id
1 'polypeptide(L)'
;AKAAVNWEKSNLKQVLDRVDANGDRGKVTFFLENWFTGAADRWNADLDNYYLQLAAYMKSRGYRYDQWIVHCFDEVLNDKFLNGAKNIKRLDPQIRIFSDPPPATAEQLRPFLPYLDCFCLGSWFLQEDANNGNKAVELLRSTGKPLWIYECDSQPRHPLNNYRRMALNSLQRGWDGFTFWSLTGLQFRHASITPPEGVVNYGMTYLDENGVRYPSRRWALWELGIDDYALVAALRQKGIDVSGEIRTMCGTKDAAALDEAMEAFKKEKLKAFIPGEK
;
A
#
# COMPACT_ATOMS: atom_id res chain seq x y z
N ALA A 1 -13.25 30.48 18.15
CA ALA A 1 -14.02 29.47 17.40
C ALA A 1 -13.03 28.50 16.78
N LYS A 2 -13.27 27.18 16.88
CA LYS A 2 -12.45 26.18 16.22
C LYS A 2 -12.66 26.30 14.71
N ALA A 3 -11.58 26.24 13.93
CA ALA A 3 -11.65 26.32 12.47
C ALA A 3 -12.45 25.13 11.91
N ALA A 4 -13.46 25.41 11.09
CA ALA A 4 -14.21 24.36 10.39
C ALA A 4 -13.46 23.96 9.13
N VAL A 5 -13.30 22.65 8.90
CA VAL A 5 -12.74 22.13 7.65
C VAL A 5 -13.80 22.25 6.56
N ASN A 6 -13.44 22.89 5.45
CA ASN A 6 -14.35 23.01 4.31
C ASN A 6 -14.23 21.75 3.42
N TRP A 7 -14.95 20.70 3.79
CA TRP A 7 -14.96 19.43 3.06
C TRP A 7 -15.49 19.60 1.62
N GLU A 8 -16.39 20.53 1.36
CA GLU A 8 -16.97 20.77 0.03
C GLU A 8 -15.93 21.19 -1.01
N LYS A 9 -14.82 21.81 -0.56
CA LYS A 9 -13.70 22.20 -1.41
C LYS A 9 -12.52 21.21 -1.36
N SER A 10 -12.67 20.08 -0.66
CA SER A 10 -11.58 19.12 -0.49
C SER A 10 -11.46 18.16 -1.66
N ASN A 11 -10.24 17.72 -1.95
CA ASN A 11 -10.01 16.61 -2.88
C ASN A 11 -10.67 15.31 -2.38
N LEU A 12 -10.77 15.12 -1.07
CA LEU A 12 -11.44 13.97 -0.48
C LEU A 12 -12.88 13.86 -0.95
N LYS A 13 -13.64 14.99 -0.93
CA LYS A 13 -15.02 14.97 -1.43
C LYS A 13 -15.09 14.49 -2.88
N GLN A 14 -14.23 15.01 -3.75
CA GLN A 14 -14.23 14.65 -5.17
C GLN A 14 -13.96 13.14 -5.37
N VAL A 15 -13.05 12.57 -4.59
CA VAL A 15 -12.74 11.13 -4.64
C VAL A 15 -13.94 10.31 -4.15
N LEU A 16 -14.54 10.69 -3.01
CA LEU A 16 -15.70 9.99 -2.46
C LEU A 16 -16.90 10.06 -3.42
N ASP A 17 -17.15 11.22 -4.04
CA ASP A 17 -18.24 11.37 -5.01
C ASP A 17 -18.06 10.44 -6.22
N ARG A 18 -16.82 10.26 -6.72
CA ARG A 18 -16.54 9.32 -7.82
C ARG A 18 -16.74 7.86 -7.41
N VAL A 19 -16.29 7.48 -6.23
CA VAL A 19 -16.48 6.12 -5.72
C VAL A 19 -17.96 5.81 -5.53
N ASP A 20 -18.71 6.77 -4.99
CA ASP A 20 -20.17 6.64 -4.79
C ASP A 20 -20.90 6.53 -6.14
N ALA A 21 -20.55 7.37 -7.12
CA ALA A 21 -21.14 7.36 -8.45
C ALA A 21 -20.87 6.06 -9.21
N ASN A 22 -19.72 5.43 -8.99
CA ASN A 22 -19.35 4.16 -9.62
C ASN A 22 -19.93 2.92 -8.88
N GLY A 23 -20.53 3.09 -7.72
CA GLY A 23 -21.02 1.96 -6.91
C GLY A 23 -19.90 1.14 -6.25
N ASP A 24 -18.71 1.74 -6.04
CA ASP A 24 -17.52 1.06 -5.55
C ASP A 24 -17.30 1.20 -4.04
N ARG A 25 -18.25 1.82 -3.31
CA ARG A 25 -18.12 2.10 -1.87
C ARG A 25 -17.74 0.88 -1.03
N GLY A 26 -18.23 -0.31 -1.37
CA GLY A 26 -17.93 -1.55 -0.66
C GLY A 26 -16.63 -2.23 -1.07
N LYS A 27 -15.96 -1.73 -2.13
CA LYS A 27 -14.81 -2.39 -2.77
C LYS A 27 -13.48 -1.69 -2.49
N VAL A 28 -13.52 -0.46 -1.97
CA VAL A 28 -12.32 0.37 -1.79
C VAL A 28 -12.09 0.70 -0.33
N THR A 29 -10.81 0.78 0.05
CA THR A 29 -10.38 1.37 1.31
C THR A 29 -9.56 2.62 0.98
N PHE A 30 -9.91 3.74 1.60
CA PHE A 30 -9.22 5.00 1.39
C PHE A 30 -7.97 5.08 2.23
N PHE A 31 -6.88 5.42 1.59
CA PHE A 31 -5.63 5.78 2.20
C PHE A 31 -5.57 7.31 2.24
N LEU A 32 -5.67 7.86 3.44
CA LEU A 32 -5.74 9.31 3.63
C LEU A 32 -4.38 9.83 4.09
N GLU A 33 -3.62 10.35 3.14
CA GLU A 33 -2.36 11.03 3.44
C GLU A 33 -2.64 12.38 4.10
N ASN A 34 -2.19 12.50 5.33
CA ASN A 34 -2.26 13.73 6.11
C ASN A 34 -0.88 14.02 6.70
N TRP A 35 0.05 14.42 5.85
CA TRP A 35 1.41 14.67 6.26
C TRP A 35 1.51 15.94 7.13
N PHE A 36 1.58 15.71 8.43
CA PHE A 36 1.83 16.78 9.40
C PHE A 36 3.32 16.95 9.71
N THR A 37 4.20 16.65 8.79
CA THR A 37 5.65 16.65 8.98
C THR A 37 6.23 17.95 9.54
N GLY A 38 5.53 19.09 9.39
CA GLY A 38 5.95 20.38 9.97
C GLY A 38 5.15 20.81 11.20
N ALA A 39 3.91 20.38 11.35
CA ALA A 39 3.02 20.82 12.44
C ALA A 39 3.01 19.86 13.65
N ALA A 40 3.49 18.63 13.47
CA ALA A 40 3.45 17.60 14.50
C ALA A 40 4.48 17.76 15.62
N ASP A 41 5.35 18.77 15.55
CA ASP A 41 6.21 19.12 16.67
C ASP A 41 5.42 19.51 17.93
N ARG A 42 4.18 19.94 17.72
CA ARG A 42 3.26 20.29 18.81
C ARG A 42 1.85 19.92 18.41
N TRP A 43 1.40 18.77 18.87
CA TRP A 43 -0.02 18.44 18.79
C TRP A 43 -0.83 19.57 19.45
N ASN A 44 -1.87 20.02 18.77
CA ASN A 44 -2.67 21.18 19.18
C ASN A 44 -4.17 20.94 18.98
N ALA A 45 -4.97 21.90 19.44
CA ALA A 45 -6.42 21.84 19.36
C ALA A 45 -6.97 21.83 17.92
N ASP A 46 -6.21 22.35 16.95
CA ASP A 46 -6.62 22.31 15.53
C ASP A 46 -6.50 20.92 14.94
N LEU A 47 -5.46 20.18 15.33
CA LEU A 47 -5.32 18.74 14.98
C LEU A 47 -6.41 17.89 15.64
N ASP A 48 -6.70 18.11 16.93
CA ASP A 48 -7.82 17.46 17.61
C ASP A 48 -9.12 17.68 16.80
N ASN A 49 -9.39 18.93 16.45
CA ASN A 49 -10.57 19.32 15.73
C ASN A 49 -10.62 18.73 14.31
N TYR A 50 -9.48 18.70 13.62
CA TYR A 50 -9.37 18.12 12.28
C TYR A 50 -9.76 16.64 12.27
N TYR A 51 -9.18 15.81 13.15
CA TYR A 51 -9.47 14.38 13.19
C TYR A 51 -10.90 14.07 13.60
N LEU A 52 -11.46 14.83 14.55
CA LEU A 52 -12.87 14.69 14.92
C LEU A 52 -13.80 15.05 13.75
N GLN A 53 -13.51 16.12 13.00
CA GLN A 53 -14.28 16.48 11.82
C GLN A 53 -14.11 15.47 10.68
N LEU A 54 -12.89 14.90 10.48
CA LEU A 54 -12.65 13.87 9.49
C LEU A 54 -13.51 12.63 9.77
N ALA A 55 -13.48 12.13 11.01
CA ALA A 55 -14.28 10.98 11.41
C ALA A 55 -15.78 11.25 11.25
N ALA A 56 -16.25 12.42 11.66
CA ALA A 56 -17.64 12.84 11.50
C ALA A 56 -18.03 12.93 10.01
N TYR A 57 -17.15 13.47 9.17
CA TYR A 57 -17.39 13.60 7.73
C TYR A 57 -17.47 12.23 7.05
N MET A 58 -16.49 11.34 7.28
CA MET A 58 -16.52 9.98 6.72
C MET A 58 -17.78 9.22 7.14
N LYS A 59 -18.16 9.32 8.41
CA LYS A 59 -19.42 8.74 8.92
C LYS A 59 -20.65 9.33 8.26
N SER A 60 -20.73 10.64 8.08
CA SER A 60 -21.86 11.32 7.42
C SER A 60 -22.02 10.90 5.96
N ARG A 61 -20.92 10.54 5.30
CA ARG A 61 -20.88 9.99 3.95
C ARG A 61 -21.20 8.48 3.90
N GLY A 62 -21.42 7.82 5.04
CA GLY A 62 -21.74 6.40 5.16
C GLY A 62 -20.53 5.47 5.05
N TYR A 63 -19.31 5.97 5.27
CA TYR A 63 -18.10 5.15 5.30
C TYR A 63 -17.82 4.63 6.70
N ARG A 64 -17.58 3.31 6.82
CA ARG A 64 -17.17 2.66 8.06
C ARG A 64 -15.67 2.83 8.29
N TYR A 65 -15.20 2.67 9.53
CA TYR A 65 -13.79 2.82 9.89
C TYR A 65 -12.86 1.80 9.20
N ASP A 66 -13.36 0.63 8.81
CA ASP A 66 -12.59 -0.36 8.06
C ASP A 66 -12.36 0.02 6.58
N GLN A 67 -13.04 1.06 6.09
CA GLN A 67 -12.95 1.55 4.72
C GLN A 67 -11.99 2.74 4.56
N TRP A 68 -11.34 3.19 5.61
CA TRP A 68 -10.33 4.24 5.54
C TRP A 68 -9.27 4.12 6.62
N ILE A 69 -8.10 4.64 6.33
CA ILE A 69 -6.94 4.63 7.22
C ILE A 69 -6.15 5.91 7.00
N VAL A 70 -5.61 6.49 8.07
CA VAL A 70 -4.81 7.71 7.99
C VAL A 70 -3.33 7.37 7.97
N HIS A 71 -2.58 8.05 7.08
CA HIS A 71 -1.13 8.03 7.02
C HIS A 71 -0.63 9.40 7.44
N CYS A 72 -0.15 9.50 8.66
CA CYS A 72 0.18 10.79 9.28
C CYS A 72 1.67 11.14 9.17
N PHE A 73 2.52 10.12 9.03
CA PHE A 73 3.98 10.23 9.04
C PHE A 73 4.57 9.23 8.06
N ASP A 74 5.47 9.72 7.23
CA ASP A 74 6.13 9.01 6.16
C ASP A 74 7.52 8.56 6.63
N GLU A 75 7.76 7.25 6.60
CA GLU A 75 9.06 6.61 6.90
C GLU A 75 9.73 7.08 8.21
N VAL A 76 8.97 7.29 9.28
CA VAL A 76 9.53 7.70 10.58
C VAL A 76 9.00 6.87 11.74
N LEU A 77 9.88 6.66 12.73
CA LEU A 77 9.55 6.13 14.07
C LEU A 77 10.22 7.03 15.10
N ASN A 78 9.50 8.04 15.57
CA ASN A 78 9.99 8.98 16.56
C ASN A 78 8.90 9.38 17.57
N ASP A 79 9.29 10.14 18.59
CA ASP A 79 8.36 10.58 19.63
C ASP A 79 7.22 11.46 19.10
N LYS A 80 7.44 12.20 18.02
CA LYS A 80 6.39 13.03 17.40
C LYS A 80 5.31 12.15 16.81
N PHE A 81 5.69 11.12 16.04
CA PHE A 81 4.76 10.14 15.51
C PHE A 81 4.02 9.40 16.63
N LEU A 82 4.76 8.91 17.63
CA LEU A 82 4.17 8.21 18.77
C LEU A 82 3.14 9.09 19.50
N ASN A 83 3.47 10.37 19.73
CA ASN A 83 2.56 11.32 20.36
C ASN A 83 1.33 11.60 19.47
N GLY A 84 1.51 11.77 18.17
CA GLY A 84 0.41 11.93 17.20
C GLY A 84 -0.52 10.73 17.20
N ALA A 85 0.01 9.51 17.11
CA ALA A 85 -0.77 8.28 17.14
C ALA A 85 -1.56 8.11 18.45
N LYS A 86 -0.93 8.40 19.60
CA LYS A 86 -1.61 8.43 20.90
C LYS A 86 -2.77 9.41 20.95
N ASN A 87 -2.56 10.63 20.42
CA ASN A 87 -3.62 11.64 20.41
C ASN A 87 -4.78 11.27 19.48
N ILE A 88 -4.51 10.74 18.28
CA ILE A 88 -5.57 10.24 17.38
C ILE A 88 -6.40 9.18 18.11
N LYS A 89 -5.75 8.19 18.71
CA LYS A 89 -6.46 7.12 19.43
C LYS A 89 -7.20 7.61 20.69
N ARG A 90 -6.71 8.66 21.34
CA ARG A 90 -7.42 9.32 22.44
C ARG A 90 -8.69 10.02 21.98
N LEU A 91 -8.67 10.65 20.81
CA LEU A 91 -9.82 11.34 20.24
C LEU A 91 -10.89 10.36 19.75
N ASP A 92 -10.47 9.38 18.99
CA ASP A 92 -11.34 8.32 18.48
C ASP A 92 -10.51 7.04 18.25
N PRO A 93 -10.64 6.02 19.12
CA PRO A 93 -9.86 4.78 19.02
C PRO A 93 -10.17 3.97 17.76
N GLN A 94 -11.28 4.25 17.04
CA GLN A 94 -11.64 3.57 15.81
C GLN A 94 -10.91 4.11 14.58
N ILE A 95 -10.35 5.33 14.64
CA ILE A 95 -9.53 5.86 13.53
C ILE A 95 -8.30 4.94 13.36
N ARG A 96 -8.19 4.34 12.18
CA ARG A 96 -7.09 3.45 11.85
C ARG A 96 -5.88 4.25 11.41
N ILE A 97 -4.69 3.81 11.84
CA ILE A 97 -3.41 4.48 11.54
C ILE A 97 -2.50 3.50 10.79
N PHE A 98 -2.06 3.91 9.62
CA PHE A 98 -1.08 3.23 8.78
C PHE A 98 0.33 3.71 9.12
N SER A 99 1.30 2.83 8.97
CA SER A 99 2.72 3.15 9.10
C SER A 99 3.55 2.38 8.09
N ASP A 100 4.48 3.06 7.48
CA ASP A 100 5.56 2.56 6.63
C ASP A 100 6.91 2.84 7.33
N PRO A 101 7.24 2.09 8.38
CA PRO A 101 8.39 2.39 9.19
C PRO A 101 9.70 2.26 8.40
N PRO A 102 10.72 3.11 8.70
CA PRO A 102 12.07 2.86 8.25
C PRO A 102 12.60 1.57 8.88
N PRO A 103 13.76 1.02 8.43
CA PRO A 103 14.40 -0.09 9.10
C PRO A 103 14.52 0.15 10.62
N ALA A 104 13.98 -0.77 11.41
CA ALA A 104 13.88 -0.64 12.85
C ALA A 104 13.95 -2.00 13.53
N THR A 105 14.49 -2.00 14.75
CA THR A 105 14.49 -3.20 15.61
C THR A 105 13.10 -3.46 16.21
N ALA A 106 12.89 -4.67 16.70
CA ALA A 106 11.68 -5.02 17.42
C ALA A 106 11.44 -4.11 18.65
N GLU A 107 12.50 -3.72 19.35
CA GLU A 107 12.44 -2.83 20.52
C GLU A 107 11.97 -1.43 20.12
N GLN A 108 12.44 -0.91 18.99
CA GLN A 108 12.04 0.40 18.48
C GLN A 108 10.56 0.42 18.03
N LEU A 109 10.04 -0.70 17.52
CA LEU A 109 8.65 -0.82 17.08
C LEU A 109 7.65 -0.97 18.24
N ARG A 110 8.05 -1.63 19.34
CA ARG A 110 7.14 -1.97 20.46
C ARG A 110 6.28 -0.81 20.98
N PRO A 111 6.81 0.41 21.18
CA PRO A 111 6.02 1.53 21.69
C PRO A 111 4.85 1.94 20.76
N PHE A 112 4.96 1.64 19.48
CA PHE A 112 3.98 2.04 18.45
C PHE A 112 2.87 1.02 18.27
N LEU A 113 3.13 -0.26 18.54
CA LEU A 113 2.20 -1.36 18.27
C LEU A 113 0.78 -1.15 18.81
N PRO A 114 0.56 -0.56 20.01
CA PRO A 114 -0.80 -0.34 20.52
C PRO A 114 -1.63 0.64 19.68
N TYR A 115 -0.98 1.51 18.92
CA TYR A 115 -1.62 2.65 18.24
C TYR A 115 -1.75 2.47 16.73
N LEU A 116 -0.93 1.61 16.11
CA LEU A 116 -0.91 1.41 14.68
C LEU A 116 -1.80 0.22 14.29
N ASP A 117 -2.45 0.30 13.14
CA ASP A 117 -3.44 -0.68 12.69
C ASP A 117 -3.03 -1.42 11.41
N CYS A 118 -2.04 -0.91 10.67
CA CYS A 118 -1.50 -1.53 9.46
C CYS A 118 -0.03 -1.12 9.31
N PHE A 119 0.79 -2.08 8.89
CA PHE A 119 2.21 -1.85 8.62
C PHE A 119 2.52 -2.16 7.17
N CYS A 120 3.29 -1.27 6.52
CA CYS A 120 3.76 -1.46 5.16
C CYS A 120 5.29 -1.38 5.14
N LEU A 121 5.95 -2.49 4.81
CA LEU A 121 7.39 -2.60 4.94
C LEU A 121 8.05 -2.48 3.56
N GLY A 122 9.00 -1.56 3.43
CA GLY A 122 9.85 -1.49 2.24
C GLY A 122 10.80 -2.69 2.13
N SER A 123 11.28 -2.99 0.93
CA SER A 123 12.25 -4.07 0.71
C SER A 123 13.54 -3.87 1.51
N TRP A 124 13.96 -2.63 1.70
CA TRP A 124 15.12 -2.28 2.54
C TRP A 124 14.90 -2.58 4.02
N PHE A 125 13.68 -2.39 4.55
CA PHE A 125 13.34 -2.81 5.91
C PHE A 125 13.54 -4.32 6.06
N LEU A 126 13.04 -5.09 5.09
CA LEU A 126 13.12 -6.54 5.12
C LEU A 126 14.54 -7.06 5.01
N GLN A 127 15.37 -6.40 4.22
CA GLN A 127 16.78 -6.75 4.11
C GLN A 127 17.52 -6.52 5.42
N GLU A 128 17.28 -5.39 6.08
CA GLU A 128 17.88 -5.05 7.36
C GLU A 128 17.40 -6.00 8.47
N ASP A 129 16.09 -6.27 8.55
CA ASP A 129 15.53 -7.18 9.54
C ASP A 129 16.02 -8.62 9.35
N ALA A 130 16.21 -9.08 8.09
CA ALA A 130 16.79 -10.39 7.80
C ALA A 130 18.20 -10.53 8.38
N ASN A 131 19.02 -9.50 8.31
CA ASN A 131 20.36 -9.46 8.93
C ASN A 131 20.27 -9.55 10.46
N ASN A 132 19.15 -9.12 11.04
CA ASN A 132 18.87 -9.16 12.49
C ASN A 132 18.01 -10.37 12.92
N GLY A 133 17.88 -11.38 12.07
CA GLY A 133 17.15 -12.63 12.35
C GLY A 133 15.64 -12.52 12.27
N ASN A 134 15.11 -11.58 11.46
CA ASN A 134 13.68 -11.33 11.22
C ASN A 134 12.85 -10.98 12.46
N LYS A 135 13.45 -10.49 13.52
CA LYS A 135 12.80 -10.23 14.81
C LYS A 135 11.72 -9.15 14.73
N ALA A 136 11.91 -8.14 13.90
CA ALA A 136 10.92 -7.07 13.72
C ALA A 136 9.70 -7.58 12.97
N VAL A 137 9.88 -8.31 11.87
CA VAL A 137 8.78 -8.91 11.10
C VAL A 137 8.01 -9.93 11.95
N GLU A 138 8.70 -10.78 12.72
CA GLU A 138 8.06 -11.73 13.64
C GLU A 138 7.21 -11.03 14.70
N LEU A 139 7.73 -9.95 15.28
CA LEU A 139 6.98 -9.11 16.21
C LEU A 139 5.73 -8.53 15.55
N LEU A 140 5.84 -7.96 14.36
CA LEU A 140 4.70 -7.38 13.65
C LEU A 140 3.64 -8.44 13.33
N ARG A 141 4.04 -9.62 12.84
CA ARG A 141 3.14 -10.75 12.61
C ARG A 141 2.40 -11.20 13.87
N SER A 142 3.09 -11.20 15.02
CA SER A 142 2.47 -11.60 16.30
C SER A 142 1.34 -10.68 16.74
N THR A 143 1.21 -9.48 16.14
CA THR A 143 0.10 -8.55 16.43
C THR A 143 -1.21 -8.96 15.77
N GLY A 144 -1.17 -9.80 14.73
CA GLY A 144 -2.34 -10.13 13.88
C GLY A 144 -2.85 -8.97 13.05
N LYS A 145 -2.11 -7.87 12.97
CA LYS A 145 -2.49 -6.68 12.17
C LYS A 145 -2.04 -6.85 10.73
N PRO A 146 -2.74 -6.21 9.75
CA PRO A 146 -2.37 -6.25 8.35
C PRO A 146 -0.92 -5.85 8.12
N LEU A 147 -0.22 -6.65 7.32
CA LEU A 147 1.17 -6.47 6.98
C LEU A 147 1.32 -6.46 5.46
N TRP A 148 1.79 -5.33 4.93
CA TRP A 148 1.95 -5.08 3.51
C TRP A 148 3.43 -4.90 3.16
N ILE A 149 3.73 -5.00 1.86
CA ILE A 149 5.03 -4.65 1.30
C ILE A 149 4.89 -3.50 0.31
N TYR A 150 5.90 -2.63 0.22
CA TYR A 150 5.98 -1.63 -0.83
C TYR A 150 7.37 -1.53 -1.44
N GLU A 151 7.39 -0.97 -2.65
CA GLU A 151 8.60 -0.67 -3.40
C GLU A 151 8.57 0.76 -3.95
N CYS A 152 9.74 1.39 -3.94
CA CYS A 152 9.97 2.70 -4.56
C CYS A 152 10.80 2.61 -5.83
N ASP A 153 11.07 1.41 -6.35
CA ASP A 153 12.02 1.13 -7.41
C ASP A 153 11.46 1.35 -8.82
N SER A 154 10.74 2.46 -9.03
CA SER A 154 10.18 2.82 -10.33
C SER A 154 11.21 3.31 -11.35
N GLN A 155 12.49 3.04 -11.13
CA GLN A 155 13.53 3.51 -12.04
C GLN A 155 13.65 2.65 -13.29
N PRO A 156 14.03 3.25 -14.44
CA PRO A 156 14.27 2.49 -15.67
C PRO A 156 15.30 1.38 -15.56
N ARG A 157 16.15 1.43 -14.52
CA ARG A 157 17.24 0.47 -14.25
C ARG A 157 16.79 -0.82 -13.59
N HIS A 158 15.61 -0.84 -12.98
CA HIS A 158 15.13 -2.04 -12.30
C HIS A 158 14.34 -2.94 -13.25
N PRO A 159 14.48 -4.27 -13.09
CA PRO A 159 13.74 -5.21 -13.90
C PRO A 159 12.25 -4.94 -13.81
N LEU A 160 11.59 -4.79 -14.95
CA LEU A 160 10.16 -4.50 -15.02
C LEU A 160 9.31 -5.54 -14.28
N ASN A 161 9.77 -6.79 -14.26
CA ASN A 161 9.08 -7.88 -13.55
C ASN A 161 9.05 -7.73 -12.02
N ASN A 162 9.79 -6.78 -11.43
CA ASN A 162 9.68 -6.51 -10.00
C ASN A 162 8.25 -6.12 -9.63
N TYR A 163 7.55 -5.38 -10.48
CA TYR A 163 6.15 -4.97 -10.23
C TYR A 163 5.19 -6.16 -10.22
N ARG A 164 5.34 -7.11 -11.13
CA ARG A 164 4.59 -8.36 -11.12
C ARG A 164 5.00 -9.25 -9.95
N ARG A 165 6.30 -9.30 -9.66
CA ARG A 165 6.87 -10.14 -8.59
C ARG A 165 6.45 -9.71 -7.19
N MET A 166 6.11 -8.44 -6.96
CA MET A 166 5.64 -7.98 -5.65
C MET A 166 4.42 -8.76 -5.16
N ALA A 167 3.47 -9.04 -6.06
CA ALA A 167 2.31 -9.86 -5.74
C ALA A 167 2.71 -11.27 -5.29
N LEU A 168 3.62 -11.91 -6.02
CA LEU A 168 4.13 -13.24 -5.68
C LEU A 168 4.91 -13.26 -4.36
N ASN A 169 5.74 -12.25 -4.12
CA ASN A 169 6.49 -12.10 -2.87
C ASN A 169 5.54 -11.92 -1.68
N SER A 170 4.48 -11.12 -1.86
CA SER A 170 3.44 -10.95 -0.85
C SER A 170 2.74 -12.28 -0.53
N LEU A 171 2.34 -13.03 -1.57
CA LEU A 171 1.72 -14.35 -1.43
C LEU A 171 2.63 -15.39 -0.78
N GLN A 172 3.92 -15.42 -1.16
CA GLN A 172 4.91 -16.33 -0.58
C GLN A 172 5.12 -16.07 0.90
N ARG A 173 5.12 -14.80 1.28
CA ARG A 173 5.32 -14.38 2.68
C ARG A 173 4.04 -14.44 3.50
N GLY A 174 2.88 -14.68 2.89
CA GLY A 174 1.59 -14.66 3.57
C GLY A 174 1.22 -13.27 4.07
N TRP A 175 1.52 -12.24 3.28
CA TRP A 175 1.19 -10.86 3.61
C TRP A 175 -0.15 -10.46 3.01
N ASP A 176 -0.79 -9.47 3.65
CA ASP A 176 -2.16 -9.06 3.35
C ASP A 176 -2.27 -8.10 2.17
N GLY A 177 -1.15 -7.54 1.71
CA GLY A 177 -1.17 -6.59 0.60
C GLY A 177 0.22 -6.21 0.09
N PHE A 178 0.19 -5.47 -1.02
CA PHE A 178 1.37 -4.91 -1.65
C PHE A 178 1.03 -3.58 -2.31
N THR A 179 1.99 -2.68 -2.38
CA THR A 179 1.81 -1.34 -2.93
C THR A 179 3.10 -0.80 -3.51
N PHE A 180 3.05 0.39 -4.09
CA PHE A 180 4.20 1.06 -4.69
C PHE A 180 4.14 2.57 -4.47
N TRP A 181 5.27 3.23 -4.51
CA TRP A 181 5.41 4.67 -4.65
C TRP A 181 5.96 4.98 -6.04
N SER A 182 5.29 5.76 -6.94
CA SER A 182 3.98 6.33 -6.80
C SER A 182 3.20 6.23 -8.12
N LEU A 183 1.89 6.52 -8.13
CA LEU A 183 1.07 6.43 -9.35
C LEU A 183 1.56 7.41 -10.43
N THR A 184 1.89 8.65 -10.05
CA THR A 184 2.50 9.67 -10.90
C THR A 184 3.72 10.22 -10.22
N GLY A 185 4.85 10.33 -10.94
CA GLY A 185 6.04 10.97 -10.39
C GLY A 185 5.74 12.42 -9.99
N LEU A 186 5.94 12.75 -8.72
CA LEU A 186 5.67 14.10 -8.19
C LEU A 186 6.48 15.20 -8.87
N GLN A 187 7.64 14.85 -9.43
CA GLN A 187 8.58 15.81 -10.02
C GLN A 187 8.31 16.10 -11.50
N PHE A 188 7.44 15.34 -12.16
CA PHE A 188 7.19 15.50 -13.59
C PHE A 188 5.70 15.72 -13.84
N ARG A 189 5.33 16.99 -13.97
CA ARG A 189 4.01 17.38 -14.49
C ARG A 189 3.86 17.10 -15.99
N HIS A 190 4.97 16.80 -16.68
CA HIS A 190 5.02 16.53 -18.10
C HIS A 190 5.65 15.15 -18.34
N ALA A 191 5.06 14.42 -19.26
CA ALA A 191 5.45 13.07 -19.67
C ALA A 191 6.83 13.04 -20.33
N SER A 192 7.89 13.22 -19.56
CA SER A 192 9.19 12.84 -20.04
C SER A 192 9.33 11.34 -19.87
N ILE A 193 9.26 10.60 -20.99
CA ILE A 193 9.56 9.16 -21.03
C ILE A 193 10.99 8.90 -20.56
N THR A 194 11.84 9.91 -20.68
CA THR A 194 13.23 9.91 -20.22
C THR A 194 13.40 11.04 -19.21
N PRO A 195 13.50 10.74 -17.90
CA PRO A 195 13.83 11.77 -16.93
C PRO A 195 15.22 12.35 -17.24
N PRO A 196 15.45 13.64 -16.96
CA PRO A 196 16.78 14.21 -17.01
C PRO A 196 17.79 13.36 -16.23
N GLU A 197 19.06 13.38 -16.65
CA GLU A 197 20.10 12.62 -15.97
C GLU A 197 20.12 12.94 -14.46
N GLY A 198 20.17 11.90 -13.63
CA GLY A 198 20.17 12.04 -12.17
C GLY A 198 18.79 12.23 -11.52
N VAL A 199 17.71 12.34 -12.29
CA VAL A 199 16.35 12.45 -11.73
C VAL A 199 15.68 11.10 -11.66
N VAL A 200 15.20 10.75 -10.47
CA VAL A 200 14.49 9.50 -10.19
C VAL A 200 13.02 9.64 -10.60
N ASN A 201 12.55 8.75 -11.46
CA ASN A 201 11.14 8.69 -11.85
C ASN A 201 10.46 7.49 -11.22
N TYR A 202 9.66 7.73 -10.18
CA TYR A 202 8.86 6.71 -9.51
C TYR A 202 7.48 6.48 -10.15
N GLY A 203 7.11 7.23 -11.20
CA GLY A 203 5.78 7.17 -11.79
C GLY A 203 5.48 5.84 -12.45
N MET A 204 4.34 5.26 -12.09
CA MET A 204 3.76 4.08 -12.73
C MET A 204 2.95 4.46 -13.98
N THR A 205 2.52 5.72 -14.07
CA THR A 205 1.79 6.27 -15.22
C THR A 205 2.41 7.60 -15.65
N TYR A 206 2.12 8.01 -16.87
CA TYR A 206 2.54 9.30 -17.43
C TYR A 206 1.33 10.22 -17.58
N LEU A 207 1.55 11.51 -17.40
CA LEU A 207 0.57 12.55 -17.75
C LEU A 207 1.11 13.33 -18.94
N ASP A 208 0.26 13.59 -19.94
CA ASP A 208 0.58 14.53 -21.01
C ASP A 208 0.34 15.99 -20.59
N GLU A 209 0.60 16.91 -21.47
CA GLU A 209 0.41 18.35 -21.25
C GLU A 209 -1.05 18.75 -21.00
N ASN A 210 -2.00 17.93 -21.41
CA ASN A 210 -3.44 18.10 -21.20
C ASN A 210 -3.93 17.41 -19.93
N GLY A 211 -3.04 16.74 -19.17
CA GLY A 211 -3.39 15.98 -17.97
C GLY A 211 -4.02 14.61 -18.26
N VAL A 212 -3.94 14.14 -19.51
CA VAL A 212 -4.39 12.78 -19.88
C VAL A 212 -3.36 11.78 -19.38
N ARG A 213 -3.84 10.73 -18.71
CA ARG A 213 -2.99 9.70 -18.11
C ARG A 213 -2.78 8.53 -19.06
N TYR A 214 -1.54 8.13 -19.20
CA TYR A 214 -1.12 6.98 -19.99
C TYR A 214 -0.47 5.93 -19.09
N PRO A 215 -0.88 4.65 -19.18
CA PRO A 215 -0.26 3.57 -18.44
C PRO A 215 1.17 3.32 -18.97
N SER A 216 2.09 3.02 -18.07
CA SER A 216 3.43 2.55 -18.45
C SER A 216 3.46 1.02 -18.53
N ARG A 217 4.60 0.48 -19.02
CA ARG A 217 4.87 -0.98 -18.94
C ARG A 217 4.92 -1.47 -17.50
N ARG A 218 5.33 -0.63 -16.55
CA ARG A 218 5.32 -0.95 -15.11
C ARG A 218 3.90 -1.13 -14.61
N TRP A 219 3.00 -0.23 -15.01
CA TRP A 219 1.57 -0.34 -14.69
C TRP A 219 0.97 -1.64 -15.21
N ALA A 220 1.23 -1.98 -16.47
CA ALA A 220 0.74 -3.23 -17.06
C ALA A 220 1.24 -4.47 -16.28
N LEU A 221 2.51 -4.47 -15.85
CA LEU A 221 3.05 -5.56 -15.03
C LEU A 221 2.47 -5.60 -13.62
N TRP A 222 2.14 -4.44 -13.05
CA TRP A 222 1.41 -4.35 -11.80
C TRP A 222 0.01 -4.96 -11.91
N GLU A 223 -0.74 -4.62 -12.96
CA GLU A 223 -2.05 -5.22 -13.23
C GLU A 223 -1.97 -6.74 -13.37
N LEU A 224 -0.98 -7.25 -14.11
CA LEU A 224 -0.73 -8.70 -14.18
C LEU A 224 -0.44 -9.30 -12.79
N GLY A 225 0.30 -8.59 -11.95
CA GLY A 225 0.55 -9.02 -10.57
C GLY A 225 -0.72 -9.08 -9.71
N ILE A 226 -1.64 -8.14 -9.89
CA ILE A 226 -2.96 -8.16 -9.23
C ILE A 226 -3.77 -9.38 -9.68
N ASP A 227 -3.79 -9.67 -10.98
CA ASP A 227 -4.49 -10.84 -11.51
C ASP A 227 -3.90 -12.15 -11.00
N ASP A 228 -2.56 -12.24 -10.92
CA ASP A 228 -1.84 -13.38 -10.37
C ASP A 228 -2.21 -13.59 -8.89
N TYR A 229 -2.25 -12.51 -8.12
CA TYR A 229 -2.66 -12.54 -6.71
C TYR A 229 -4.11 -13.01 -6.55
N ALA A 230 -5.03 -12.46 -7.36
CA ALA A 230 -6.45 -12.81 -7.32
C ALA A 230 -6.67 -14.30 -7.64
N LEU A 231 -5.97 -14.83 -8.65
CA LEU A 231 -6.04 -16.25 -9.00
C LEU A 231 -5.59 -17.14 -7.85
N VAL A 232 -4.44 -16.81 -7.24
CA VAL A 232 -3.92 -17.60 -6.10
C VAL A 232 -4.87 -17.53 -4.90
N ALA A 233 -5.42 -16.35 -4.61
CA ALA A 233 -6.41 -16.20 -3.54
C ALA A 233 -7.66 -17.07 -3.79
N ALA A 234 -8.17 -17.10 -5.02
CA ALA A 234 -9.31 -17.94 -5.42
C ALA A 234 -9.00 -19.45 -5.35
N LEU A 235 -7.77 -19.85 -5.73
CA LEU A 235 -7.34 -21.25 -5.59
C LEU A 235 -7.29 -21.69 -4.13
N ARG A 236 -6.71 -20.85 -3.25
CA ARG A 236 -6.67 -21.10 -1.80
C ARG A 236 -8.06 -21.20 -1.19
N GLN A 237 -9.02 -20.36 -1.62
CA GLN A 237 -10.43 -20.46 -1.19
C GLN A 237 -11.06 -21.80 -1.59
N LYS A 238 -10.62 -22.39 -2.69
CA LYS A 238 -11.04 -23.75 -3.13
C LYS A 238 -10.27 -24.88 -2.42
N GLY A 239 -9.35 -24.56 -1.50
CA GLY A 239 -8.51 -25.55 -0.82
C GLY A 239 -7.35 -26.07 -1.66
N ILE A 240 -7.03 -25.43 -2.78
CA ILE A 240 -5.91 -25.84 -3.66
C ILE A 240 -4.65 -25.16 -3.15
N ASP A 241 -3.69 -25.96 -2.67
CA ASP A 241 -2.37 -25.46 -2.27
C ASP A 241 -1.48 -25.29 -3.50
N VAL A 242 -0.97 -24.08 -3.65
CA VAL A 242 -0.04 -23.67 -4.73
C VAL A 242 1.25 -23.07 -4.16
N SER A 243 1.54 -23.33 -2.89
CA SER A 243 2.70 -22.75 -2.20
C SER A 243 4.04 -23.18 -2.80
N GLY A 244 4.11 -24.38 -3.35
CA GLY A 244 5.30 -24.89 -4.04
C GLY A 244 5.60 -24.12 -5.32
N GLU A 245 4.58 -23.95 -6.16
CA GLU A 245 4.70 -23.21 -7.43
C GLU A 245 5.06 -21.75 -7.20
N ILE A 246 4.40 -21.08 -6.23
CA ILE A 246 4.71 -19.70 -5.86
C ILE A 246 6.18 -19.59 -5.43
N ARG A 247 6.67 -20.50 -4.59
CA ARG A 247 8.07 -20.49 -4.12
C ARG A 247 9.04 -20.63 -5.30
N THR A 248 8.76 -21.49 -6.24
CA THR A 248 9.58 -21.69 -7.45
C THR A 248 9.62 -20.42 -8.28
N MET A 249 8.46 -19.83 -8.55
CA MET A 249 8.35 -18.57 -9.31
C MET A 249 9.05 -17.40 -8.62
N CYS A 250 8.93 -17.25 -7.32
CA CYS A 250 9.67 -16.22 -6.55
C CYS A 250 11.19 -16.42 -6.64
N GLY A 251 11.69 -17.64 -6.75
CA GLY A 251 13.10 -17.98 -6.93
C GLY A 251 13.63 -17.73 -8.34
N THR A 252 12.76 -17.56 -9.34
CA THR A 252 13.16 -17.36 -10.74
C THR A 252 13.71 -15.96 -10.94
N LYS A 253 15.00 -15.83 -11.25
CA LYS A 253 15.68 -14.53 -11.41
C LYS A 253 15.45 -13.92 -12.79
N ASP A 254 15.42 -14.74 -13.82
CA ASP A 254 15.21 -14.30 -15.20
C ASP A 254 13.76 -13.84 -15.40
N ALA A 255 13.59 -12.69 -16.04
CA ALA A 255 12.28 -12.06 -16.22
C ALA A 255 11.40 -12.83 -17.20
N ALA A 256 11.97 -13.28 -18.32
CA ALA A 256 11.22 -14.00 -19.33
C ALA A 256 10.80 -15.37 -18.82
N ALA A 257 11.72 -16.08 -18.14
CA ALA A 257 11.40 -17.37 -17.51
C ALA A 257 10.31 -17.24 -16.43
N LEU A 258 10.28 -16.13 -15.67
CA LEU A 258 9.20 -15.88 -14.72
C LEU A 258 7.86 -15.68 -15.43
N ASP A 259 7.83 -14.88 -16.50
CA ASP A 259 6.61 -14.62 -17.26
C ASP A 259 6.08 -15.91 -17.91
N GLU A 260 6.94 -16.72 -18.50
CA GLU A 260 6.58 -18.04 -19.05
C GLU A 260 6.01 -18.98 -17.97
N ALA A 261 6.66 -19.03 -16.79
CA ALA A 261 6.20 -19.86 -15.67
C ALA A 261 4.81 -19.40 -15.17
N MET A 262 4.59 -18.07 -15.09
CA MET A 262 3.31 -17.52 -14.68
C MET A 262 2.19 -17.81 -15.68
N GLU A 263 2.46 -17.68 -16.98
CA GLU A 263 1.47 -18.00 -18.02
C GLU A 263 1.14 -19.49 -18.04
N ALA A 264 2.14 -20.36 -17.89
CA ALA A 264 1.92 -21.80 -17.75
C ALA A 264 1.08 -22.14 -16.51
N PHE A 265 1.40 -21.54 -15.38
CA PHE A 265 0.65 -21.67 -14.13
C PHE A 265 -0.82 -21.22 -14.30
N LYS A 266 -1.06 -20.04 -14.88
CA LYS A 266 -2.42 -19.54 -15.16
C LYS A 266 -3.20 -20.51 -16.01
N LYS A 267 -2.62 -20.94 -17.13
CA LYS A 267 -3.26 -21.85 -18.09
C LYS A 267 -3.65 -23.19 -17.44
N GLU A 268 -2.81 -23.69 -16.55
CA GLU A 268 -3.09 -24.92 -15.82
C GLU A 268 -4.18 -24.73 -14.76
N LYS A 269 -4.00 -23.71 -13.90
CA LYS A 269 -4.85 -23.53 -12.71
C LYS A 269 -6.22 -22.98 -13.01
N LEU A 270 -6.40 -22.22 -14.11
CA LEU A 270 -7.73 -21.76 -14.55
C LEU A 270 -8.68 -22.90 -14.88
N LYS A 271 -8.17 -24.10 -15.25
CA LYS A 271 -8.99 -25.29 -15.43
C LYS A 271 -9.81 -25.67 -14.20
N ALA A 272 -9.30 -25.36 -13.01
CA ALA A 272 -10.03 -25.58 -11.76
C ALA A 272 -11.35 -24.78 -11.63
N PHE A 273 -11.55 -23.79 -12.49
CA PHE A 273 -12.73 -22.93 -12.52
C PHE A 273 -13.68 -23.24 -13.71
N ILE A 274 -13.28 -24.15 -14.60
CA ILE A 274 -14.10 -24.58 -15.75
C ILE A 274 -15.00 -25.72 -15.30
N PRO A 275 -16.35 -25.60 -15.39
CA PRO A 275 -17.25 -26.70 -15.05
C PRO A 275 -17.02 -27.91 -15.99
N GLY A 276 -16.75 -29.07 -15.42
CA GLY A 276 -16.65 -30.33 -16.17
C GLY A 276 -15.24 -30.81 -16.54
N GLU A 277 -14.20 -30.01 -16.33
CA GLU A 277 -12.80 -30.48 -16.42
C GLU A 277 -12.32 -30.89 -15.01
N LYS A 278 -12.37 -32.20 -14.73
CA LYS A 278 -11.72 -32.80 -13.55
C LYS A 278 -10.59 -33.72 -14.02
#